data_c271661d1c321cf64d55d4bc9dc1fa30
#
_entry.id   c271661d1c321cf64d55d4bc9dc1fa30
#
_cell.length_a   1.000
_cell.length_b   1.000
_cell.length_c   1.000
_cell.angle_alpha   90.00
_cell.angle_beta   90.00
_cell.angle_gamma   90.00
#
_symmetry.space_group_name_H-M   'P 1'
#
loop_
_entity.id
_entity.type
_entity.pdbx_description
1 polymer ?
#
loop_
_entity_poly.entity_id
_entity_poly.type
_entity_poly.pdbx_seq_one_letter_code
_entity_poly.pdbx_strand_id
1 'polypeptide(L)'
;MSKISSRVDLALHKPVHTNENRKTAVCITDGNPSTCWTSTLYPAYAQIDLRGCYRLSRIVIRTPAEGATLFDVYASADGVNFSRIAQKVEEMTCPPEGDAFSVDCEARFLRVRVTYNNAADGASLRGVEAYGEPCGQRCEPAAFIPPEDFEQSAYNVPITQEDTLQEVRELIAYTIGEARADWFTLRLAENDRKPGQMGRDYFLLSDEDGKIVIEGRTGVCLATGFNHYLKYCCNAHVSQMSKQVDLPDEPVPVGEPVRRETPFQTRYSYNYCTLSYTMAFWGESEWKRELYWLAMNGVNLVLDITAQEEVWRRFLHALGYSHMECKDFIAGPAYYAWAYMANISGFGGPVHDSWFAARTSLARRNHLLMRRLGMQPVLQGYSGMVPADIKQKEKVRDAKVIKQGLWNGFPRPAMLKTTTGAYLSLIH
;
A
#
# COMPACT_ATOMS: atom_id res chain seq x y z
N MET A 1 52.14 -2.02 -19.38
CA MET A 1 51.31 -1.03 -20.12
C MET A 1 50.01 -0.90 -19.39
N SER A 2 49.85 0.15 -18.57
CA SER A 2 48.63 0.45 -17.82
C SER A 2 47.59 0.90 -18.83
N LYS A 3 46.46 0.20 -18.94
CA LYS A 3 45.30 0.65 -19.67
C LYS A 3 44.79 1.94 -19.03
N ILE A 4 44.93 3.07 -19.73
CA ILE A 4 44.22 4.30 -19.44
C ILE A 4 42.76 4.00 -19.75
N SER A 5 42.00 3.58 -18.73
CA SER A 5 40.54 3.45 -18.79
C SER A 5 39.96 4.81 -19.17
N SER A 6 39.18 4.87 -20.23
CA SER A 6 38.56 6.07 -20.73
C SER A 6 37.66 6.69 -19.62
N ARG A 7 38.08 7.84 -19.11
CA ARG A 7 37.36 8.60 -18.06
C ARG A 7 36.19 9.40 -18.68
N VAL A 8 35.32 8.73 -19.39
CA VAL A 8 34.08 9.37 -19.89
C VAL A 8 33.05 9.31 -18.80
N ASP A 9 32.50 10.45 -18.44
CA ASP A 9 31.36 10.50 -17.52
C ASP A 9 30.10 9.96 -18.25
N LEU A 10 29.64 8.79 -17.83
CA LEU A 10 28.49 8.10 -18.40
C LEU A 10 27.16 8.78 -18.05
N ALA A 11 27.12 9.61 -17.03
CA ALA A 11 25.93 10.36 -16.61
C ALA A 11 25.78 11.70 -17.34
N LEU A 12 26.84 12.20 -17.99
CA LEU A 12 26.82 13.50 -18.67
C LEU A 12 25.70 13.58 -19.72
N HIS A 13 24.85 14.62 -19.59
CA HIS A 13 23.69 14.88 -20.44
C HIS A 13 22.67 13.75 -20.53
N LYS A 14 22.63 12.85 -19.54
CA LYS A 14 21.64 11.81 -19.47
C LYS A 14 20.32 12.31 -18.89
N PRO A 15 19.19 11.68 -19.26
CA PRO A 15 17.88 12.05 -18.71
C PRO A 15 17.84 11.85 -17.21
N VAL A 16 17.29 12.83 -16.52
CA VAL A 16 17.10 12.80 -15.06
C VAL A 16 15.62 12.94 -14.75
N HIS A 17 15.13 12.05 -13.91
CA HIS A 17 13.81 12.13 -13.30
C HIS A 17 13.94 12.46 -11.82
N THR A 18 13.15 13.42 -11.33
CA THR A 18 13.13 13.86 -9.93
C THR A 18 11.71 13.90 -9.40
N ASN A 19 11.53 13.66 -8.10
CA ASN A 19 10.21 13.74 -7.46
C ASN A 19 9.68 15.17 -7.33
N GLU A 20 10.56 16.19 -7.43
CA GLU A 20 10.19 17.62 -7.41
C GLU A 20 11.11 18.43 -8.34
N ASN A 21 10.68 19.61 -8.76
CA ASN A 21 11.47 20.58 -9.57
C ASN A 21 12.10 19.98 -10.83
N ARG A 22 11.32 19.24 -11.61
CA ARG A 22 11.77 18.57 -12.85
C ARG A 22 12.43 19.51 -13.87
N LYS A 23 12.09 20.81 -13.84
CA LYS A 23 12.68 21.78 -14.76
C LYS A 23 14.19 21.97 -14.57
N THR A 24 14.64 21.88 -13.31
CA THR A 24 16.06 22.03 -12.96
C THR A 24 16.77 20.68 -12.83
N ALA A 25 16.09 19.56 -13.04
CA ALA A 25 16.68 18.22 -12.96
C ALA A 25 17.89 18.05 -13.90
N VAL A 26 17.88 18.71 -15.04
CA VAL A 26 18.99 18.69 -16.02
C VAL A 26 20.31 19.16 -15.41
N CYS A 27 20.29 20.03 -14.40
CA CYS A 27 21.48 20.52 -13.71
C CYS A 27 22.30 19.40 -13.04
N ILE A 28 21.68 18.24 -12.78
CA ILE A 28 22.34 17.10 -12.13
C ILE A 28 23.33 16.40 -13.08
N THR A 29 23.11 16.52 -14.40
CA THR A 29 23.92 15.82 -15.42
C THR A 29 24.45 16.76 -16.50
N ASP A 30 24.39 18.08 -16.31
CA ASP A 30 24.86 19.07 -17.29
C ASP A 30 26.39 19.29 -17.27
N GLY A 31 27.08 18.70 -16.29
CA GLY A 31 28.52 18.84 -16.11
C GLY A 31 28.96 20.19 -15.57
N ASN A 32 28.04 21.07 -15.16
CA ASN A 32 28.34 22.39 -14.65
C ASN A 32 28.18 22.46 -13.10
N PRO A 33 29.27 22.53 -12.33
CA PRO A 33 29.20 22.52 -10.88
C PRO A 33 28.56 23.78 -10.26
N SER A 34 28.30 24.82 -11.08
CA SER A 34 27.65 26.07 -10.63
C SER A 34 26.11 25.97 -10.69
N THR A 35 25.55 25.01 -11.41
CA THR A 35 24.11 24.76 -11.47
C THR A 35 23.67 23.85 -10.32
N CYS A 36 22.41 23.92 -9.95
CA CYS A 36 21.90 23.14 -8.83
C CYS A 36 20.43 22.75 -9.05
N TRP A 37 20.11 21.50 -8.80
CA TRP A 37 18.75 21.06 -8.56
C TRP A 37 18.43 21.18 -7.07
N THR A 38 17.24 21.67 -6.75
CA THR A 38 16.76 21.81 -5.37
C THR A 38 15.37 21.23 -5.22
N SER A 39 15.07 20.73 -4.04
CA SER A 39 13.75 20.21 -3.64
C SER A 39 13.44 20.68 -2.23
N THR A 40 12.16 21.00 -1.97
CA THR A 40 11.67 21.32 -0.63
C THR A 40 11.27 20.07 0.16
N LEU A 41 11.29 18.90 -0.49
CA LEU A 41 10.88 17.62 0.09
C LEU A 41 12.06 16.84 0.68
N TYR A 42 11.75 16.05 1.72
CA TYR A 42 12.60 14.98 2.24
C TYR A 42 11.79 13.69 2.43
N PRO A 43 12.34 12.54 2.04
CA PRO A 43 13.51 12.38 1.19
C PRO A 43 13.25 12.85 -0.25
N ALA A 44 14.21 13.54 -0.84
CA ALA A 44 14.16 13.90 -2.25
C ALA A 44 15.07 12.98 -3.07
N TYR A 45 14.72 12.69 -4.31
CA TYR A 45 15.58 11.87 -5.15
C TYR A 45 15.68 12.36 -6.59
N ALA A 46 16.81 12.01 -7.18
CA ALA A 46 17.07 12.14 -8.61
C ALA A 46 17.46 10.76 -9.17
N GLN A 47 16.82 10.36 -10.26
CA GLN A 47 17.10 9.12 -10.97
C GLN A 47 17.60 9.43 -12.38
N ILE A 48 18.75 8.86 -12.73
CA ILE A 48 19.42 9.05 -14.00
C ILE A 48 19.28 7.77 -14.81
N ASP A 49 18.86 7.86 -16.09
CA ASP A 49 18.90 6.77 -17.05
C ASP A 49 20.16 6.89 -17.93
N LEU A 50 21.15 6.06 -17.71
CA LEU A 50 22.40 6.04 -18.46
C LEU A 50 22.23 5.64 -19.95
N ARG A 51 21.01 5.22 -20.34
CA ARG A 51 20.67 4.79 -21.71
C ARG A 51 21.40 3.54 -22.20
N GLY A 52 22.12 2.85 -21.33
CA GLY A 52 22.82 1.61 -21.62
C GLY A 52 23.16 0.90 -20.33
N CYS A 53 23.49 -0.39 -20.41
CA CYS A 53 24.00 -1.14 -19.28
C CYS A 53 25.51 -0.98 -19.17
N TYR A 54 25.97 -0.63 -17.97
CA TYR A 54 27.38 -0.41 -17.69
C TYR A 54 27.77 -1.14 -16.40
N ARG A 55 28.97 -1.71 -16.38
CA ARG A 55 29.63 -2.14 -15.16
C ARG A 55 30.30 -0.92 -14.55
N LEU A 56 29.66 -0.37 -13.55
CA LEU A 56 30.13 0.84 -12.88
C LEU A 56 31.26 0.52 -11.92
N SER A 57 32.30 1.35 -11.95
CA SER A 57 33.47 1.23 -11.05
C SER A 57 33.62 2.41 -10.10
N ARG A 58 33.04 3.56 -10.44
CA ARG A 58 33.12 4.77 -9.62
C ARG A 58 31.90 5.66 -9.90
N ILE A 59 31.39 6.29 -8.84
CA ILE A 59 30.40 7.37 -8.90
C ILE A 59 30.90 8.58 -8.11
N VAL A 60 30.51 9.80 -8.51
CA VAL A 60 30.81 11.03 -7.80
C VAL A 60 29.50 11.81 -7.63
N ILE A 61 29.23 12.23 -6.40
CA ILE A 61 28.07 13.04 -6.06
C ILE A 61 28.55 14.41 -5.63
N ARG A 62 28.00 15.46 -6.25
CA ARG A 62 28.28 16.85 -5.90
C ARG A 62 27.07 17.49 -5.25
N THR A 63 27.26 17.94 -4.02
CA THR A 63 26.25 18.71 -3.27
C THR A 63 26.78 20.13 -3.02
N PRO A 64 25.95 21.09 -2.59
CA PRO A 64 26.44 22.42 -2.15
C PRO A 64 27.53 22.27 -1.08
N ALA A 65 28.52 23.20 -1.14
CA ALA A 65 29.61 23.20 -0.18
C ALA A 65 29.22 23.85 1.16
N GLU A 66 28.10 24.57 1.17
CA GLU A 66 27.55 25.25 2.33
C GLU A 66 26.75 24.25 3.17
N GLY A 67 27.40 23.53 4.06
CA GLY A 67 26.81 22.56 4.94
C GLY A 67 26.96 21.10 4.46
N ALA A 68 26.45 20.19 5.28
CA ALA A 68 26.51 18.76 5.03
C ALA A 68 25.20 18.25 4.42
N THR A 69 25.31 17.40 3.41
CA THR A 69 24.20 16.69 2.78
C THR A 69 24.40 15.19 2.93
N LEU A 70 23.44 14.50 3.52
CA LEU A 70 23.43 13.04 3.66
C LEU A 70 22.57 12.42 2.56
N PHE A 71 23.04 11.32 1.99
CA PHE A 71 22.35 10.67 0.90
C PHE A 71 22.69 9.18 0.78
N ASP A 72 21.76 8.44 0.15
CA ASP A 72 21.99 7.10 -0.34
C ASP A 72 22.10 7.09 -1.86
N VAL A 73 22.90 6.20 -2.42
CA VAL A 73 22.98 5.95 -3.86
C VAL A 73 22.57 4.51 -4.17
N TYR A 74 21.67 4.39 -5.12
CA TYR A 74 21.13 3.10 -5.56
C TYR A 74 21.42 2.88 -7.04
N ALA A 75 21.58 1.63 -7.43
CA ALA A 75 21.73 1.20 -8.80
C ALA A 75 20.66 0.17 -9.19
N SER A 76 20.26 0.16 -10.46
CA SER A 76 19.30 -0.77 -11.02
C SER A 76 19.58 -1.05 -12.48
N ALA A 77 19.35 -2.30 -12.91
CA ALA A 77 19.39 -2.68 -14.34
C ALA A 77 18.07 -2.38 -15.05
N ASP A 78 16.93 -2.49 -14.35
CA ASP A 78 15.58 -2.43 -14.93
C ASP A 78 14.80 -1.15 -14.57
N GLY A 79 15.35 -0.29 -13.69
CA GLY A 79 14.72 0.95 -13.25
C GLY A 79 13.63 0.75 -12.17
N VAL A 80 13.45 -0.47 -11.69
CA VAL A 80 12.43 -0.87 -10.74
C VAL A 80 13.06 -1.44 -9.47
N ASN A 81 13.93 -2.42 -9.64
CA ASN A 81 14.62 -3.08 -8.55
C ASN A 81 15.95 -2.37 -8.28
N PHE A 82 15.99 -1.61 -7.18
CA PHE A 82 17.16 -0.83 -6.79
C PHE A 82 17.88 -1.43 -5.61
N SER A 83 19.20 -1.61 -5.75
CA SER A 83 20.10 -1.99 -4.65
C SER A 83 20.96 -0.81 -4.24
N ARG A 84 21.12 -0.58 -2.93
CA ARG A 84 22.00 0.48 -2.42
C ARG A 84 23.45 0.11 -2.66
N ILE A 85 24.19 1.00 -3.33
CA ILE A 85 25.60 0.79 -3.71
C ILE A 85 26.57 1.72 -2.98
N ALA A 86 26.09 2.84 -2.46
CA ALA A 86 26.86 3.78 -1.65
C ALA A 86 25.94 4.59 -0.72
N GLN A 87 26.54 5.19 0.31
CA GLN A 87 25.86 6.09 1.22
C GLN A 87 26.84 7.10 1.81
N LYS A 88 26.34 8.31 2.15
CA LYS A 88 27.04 9.29 2.98
C LYS A 88 26.22 9.49 4.25
N VAL A 89 26.79 9.11 5.39
CA VAL A 89 26.17 9.17 6.72
C VAL A 89 26.85 10.15 7.67
N GLU A 90 28.02 10.63 7.30
CA GLU A 90 28.77 11.61 8.09
C GLU A 90 28.42 13.03 7.70
N GLU A 91 28.18 13.90 8.67
CA GLU A 91 27.87 15.32 8.48
C GLU A 91 29.11 16.13 8.09
N MET A 92 29.71 15.78 6.95
CA MET A 92 30.82 16.49 6.36
C MET A 92 30.37 17.23 5.10
N THR A 93 30.95 18.42 4.90
CA THR A 93 30.74 19.19 3.66
C THR A 93 31.23 18.44 2.43
N CYS A 94 30.65 18.72 1.28
CA CYS A 94 31.10 18.13 0.02
C CYS A 94 32.48 18.68 -0.37
N PRO A 95 33.47 17.85 -0.62
CA PRO A 95 34.75 18.33 -1.10
C PRO A 95 34.66 18.90 -2.52
N PRO A 96 35.58 19.76 -2.96
CA PRO A 96 35.54 20.40 -4.28
C PRO A 96 35.45 19.40 -5.45
N GLU A 97 36.09 18.27 -5.30
CA GLU A 97 36.06 17.16 -6.27
C GLU A 97 34.78 16.32 -6.23
N GLY A 98 33.91 16.53 -5.25
CA GLY A 98 32.72 15.74 -4.99
C GLY A 98 32.98 14.52 -4.10
N ASP A 99 31.91 13.99 -3.50
CA ASP A 99 31.96 12.75 -2.72
C ASP A 99 32.08 11.55 -3.69
N ALA A 100 33.23 10.89 -3.70
CA ALA A 100 33.56 9.81 -4.63
C ALA A 100 33.47 8.45 -3.95
N PHE A 101 32.80 7.50 -4.62
CA PHE A 101 32.61 6.14 -4.15
C PHE A 101 33.12 5.13 -5.18
N SER A 102 33.92 4.15 -4.74
CA SER A 102 34.25 2.99 -5.55
C SER A 102 33.08 2.01 -5.46
N VAL A 103 32.61 1.53 -6.60
CA VAL A 103 31.49 0.59 -6.71
C VAL A 103 31.85 -0.54 -7.68
N ASP A 104 31.17 -1.68 -7.58
CA ASP A 104 31.24 -2.77 -8.57
C ASP A 104 29.82 -3.32 -8.77
N CYS A 105 29.10 -2.78 -9.73
CA CYS A 105 27.74 -3.19 -10.05
C CYS A 105 27.41 -2.98 -11.53
N GLU A 106 26.49 -3.79 -12.04
CA GLU A 106 25.93 -3.59 -13.38
C GLU A 106 24.62 -2.81 -13.26
N ALA A 107 24.53 -1.68 -13.97
CA ALA A 107 23.39 -0.81 -13.91
C ALA A 107 23.13 -0.05 -15.20
N ARG A 108 21.86 0.28 -15.41
CA ARG A 108 21.40 1.30 -16.36
C ARG A 108 20.88 2.53 -15.65
N PHE A 109 20.33 2.36 -14.45
CA PHE A 109 19.74 3.46 -13.68
C PHE A 109 20.51 3.68 -12.40
N LEU A 110 20.78 4.95 -12.10
CA LEU A 110 21.29 5.41 -10.82
C LEU A 110 20.24 6.27 -10.14
N ARG A 111 20.08 6.12 -8.83
CA ARG A 111 19.20 6.97 -8.02
C ARG A 111 19.99 7.50 -6.83
N VAL A 112 20.04 8.82 -6.69
CA VAL A 112 20.55 9.50 -5.49
C VAL A 112 19.36 9.96 -4.67
N ARG A 113 19.26 9.49 -3.43
CA ARG A 113 18.23 9.89 -2.47
C ARG A 113 18.85 10.74 -1.38
N VAL A 114 18.55 12.03 -1.37
CA VAL A 114 18.97 12.96 -0.32
C VAL A 114 18.05 12.79 0.88
N THR A 115 18.62 12.53 2.05
CA THR A 115 17.91 12.26 3.29
C THR A 115 17.99 13.39 4.31
N TYR A 116 19.00 14.25 4.21
CA TYR A 116 19.23 15.35 5.13
C TYR A 116 20.14 16.41 4.52
N ASN A 117 19.94 17.68 4.90
CA ASN A 117 20.83 18.79 4.60
C ASN A 117 20.73 19.80 5.75
N ASN A 118 21.84 20.24 6.31
CA ASN A 118 21.87 21.19 7.43
C ASN A 118 22.09 22.66 7.01
N ALA A 119 22.25 22.91 5.72
CA ALA A 119 22.49 24.27 5.21
C ALA A 119 21.26 24.95 4.60
N ALA A 120 20.21 24.17 4.28
CA ALA A 120 19.01 24.67 3.62
C ALA A 120 17.77 23.85 3.98
N ASP A 121 16.60 24.46 3.84
CA ASP A 121 15.30 23.84 4.11
C ASP A 121 14.88 22.80 3.04
N GLY A 122 15.83 22.11 2.40
CA GLY A 122 15.52 21.18 1.34
C GLY A 122 16.75 20.45 0.80
N ALA A 123 16.49 19.47 -0.08
CA ALA A 123 17.54 18.73 -0.75
C ALA A 123 18.14 19.52 -1.91
N SER A 124 19.44 19.33 -2.16
CA SER A 124 20.14 19.96 -3.26
C SER A 124 21.21 19.03 -3.86
N LEU A 125 21.29 18.98 -5.20
CA LEU A 125 22.34 18.28 -5.93
C LEU A 125 22.91 19.17 -7.03
N ARG A 126 24.23 19.27 -7.11
CA ARG A 126 24.96 20.01 -8.15
C ARG A 126 25.45 19.12 -9.29
N GLY A 127 25.60 17.81 -9.04
CA GLY A 127 26.04 16.89 -10.08
C GLY A 127 26.09 15.46 -9.64
N VAL A 128 25.95 14.57 -10.61
CA VAL A 128 26.20 13.13 -10.48
C VAL A 128 27.04 12.69 -11.66
N GLU A 129 28.18 12.08 -11.39
CA GLU A 129 29.06 11.51 -12.41
C GLU A 129 29.11 9.98 -12.21
N ALA A 130 29.21 9.25 -13.29
CA ALA A 130 29.32 7.79 -13.28
C ALA A 130 30.42 7.34 -14.25
N TYR A 131 31.25 6.40 -13.80
CA TYR A 131 32.37 5.87 -14.56
C TYR A 131 32.35 4.35 -14.57
N GLY A 132 32.61 3.75 -15.73
CA GLY A 132 32.59 2.33 -15.92
C GLY A 132 32.77 1.94 -17.38
N GLU A 133 32.50 0.69 -17.69
CA GLU A 133 32.59 0.16 -19.05
C GLU A 133 31.25 -0.43 -19.48
N PRO A 134 30.91 -0.43 -20.80
CA PRO A 134 29.71 -1.10 -21.28
C PRO A 134 29.72 -2.58 -20.87
N CYS A 135 28.65 -3.05 -20.25
CA CYS A 135 28.48 -4.49 -20.04
C CYS A 135 27.77 -5.09 -21.25
N GLY A 136 28.16 -6.31 -21.65
CA GLY A 136 27.58 -6.98 -22.81
C GLY A 136 26.10 -7.40 -22.65
N GLN A 137 25.51 -7.10 -21.51
CA GLN A 137 24.12 -7.39 -21.22
C GLN A 137 23.21 -6.23 -21.66
N ARG A 138 22.02 -6.58 -22.11
CA ARG A 138 20.98 -5.62 -22.47
C ARG A 138 20.13 -5.33 -21.24
N CYS A 139 20.27 -4.15 -20.68
CA CYS A 139 19.40 -3.69 -19.58
C CYS A 139 18.15 -3.03 -20.20
N GLU A 140 17.02 -3.69 -20.10
CA GLU A 140 15.74 -3.12 -20.51
C GLU A 140 14.96 -2.63 -19.30
N PRO A 141 14.28 -1.48 -19.40
CA PRO A 141 13.35 -1.07 -18.36
C PRO A 141 12.29 -2.13 -18.14
N ALA A 142 11.95 -2.40 -16.88
CA ALA A 142 10.87 -3.33 -16.57
C ALA A 142 9.57 -2.90 -17.26
N ALA A 143 8.95 -3.82 -17.96
CA ALA A 143 7.62 -3.62 -18.52
C ALA A 143 6.58 -3.57 -17.40
N PHE A 144 5.55 -2.75 -17.58
CA PHE A 144 4.38 -2.83 -16.71
C PHE A 144 3.62 -4.12 -17.02
N ILE A 145 3.62 -5.04 -16.07
CA ILE A 145 2.83 -6.27 -16.14
C ILE A 145 1.58 -6.05 -15.29
N PRO A 146 0.38 -5.93 -15.90
CA PRO A 146 -0.84 -5.86 -15.13
C PRO A 146 -1.00 -7.16 -14.32
N PRO A 147 -1.52 -7.10 -13.09
CA PRO A 147 -1.89 -8.32 -12.37
C PRO A 147 -2.96 -9.11 -13.15
N GLU A 148 -3.04 -10.39 -12.85
CA GLU A 148 -4.04 -11.31 -13.40
C GLU A 148 -5.45 -10.71 -13.40
N ASP A 149 -6.21 -10.95 -14.45
CA ASP A 149 -7.61 -10.52 -14.53
C ASP A 149 -8.41 -11.12 -13.37
N PHE A 150 -9.12 -10.25 -12.63
CA PHE A 150 -9.90 -10.67 -11.47
C PHE A 150 -11.01 -11.65 -11.84
N GLU A 151 -11.61 -11.53 -13.03
CA GLU A 151 -12.66 -12.44 -13.49
C GLU A 151 -12.19 -13.89 -13.61
N GLN A 152 -10.90 -14.09 -13.87
CA GLN A 152 -10.25 -15.40 -13.92
C GLN A 152 -9.59 -15.80 -12.59
N SER A 153 -9.67 -14.92 -11.58
CA SER A 153 -9.03 -15.15 -10.29
C SER A 153 -9.72 -16.25 -9.49
N ALA A 154 -8.93 -17.13 -8.85
CA ALA A 154 -9.40 -18.11 -7.87
C ALA A 154 -10.18 -17.48 -6.69
N TYR A 155 -10.11 -16.17 -6.51
CA TYR A 155 -10.84 -15.46 -5.46
C TYR A 155 -12.22 -14.94 -5.89
N ASN A 156 -12.55 -14.98 -7.18
CA ASN A 156 -13.86 -14.59 -7.70
C ASN A 156 -14.79 -15.81 -7.81
N VAL A 157 -15.05 -16.43 -6.67
CA VAL A 157 -15.91 -17.62 -6.56
C VAL A 157 -17.20 -17.28 -5.82
N PRO A 158 -18.34 -17.92 -6.16
CA PRO A 158 -19.54 -17.85 -5.33
C PRO A 158 -19.26 -18.41 -3.93
N ILE A 159 -19.80 -17.79 -2.91
CA ILE A 159 -19.71 -18.28 -1.53
C ILE A 159 -20.94 -19.12 -1.23
N THR A 160 -20.71 -20.36 -0.84
CA THR A 160 -21.76 -21.30 -0.44
C THR A 160 -22.06 -21.17 1.06
N GLN A 161 -23.15 -21.80 1.51
CA GLN A 161 -23.44 -21.91 2.94
C GLN A 161 -22.35 -22.71 3.67
N GLU A 162 -21.84 -23.76 3.03
CA GLU A 162 -20.76 -24.57 3.59
C GLU A 162 -19.47 -23.75 3.78
N ASP A 163 -19.09 -22.92 2.80
CA ASP A 163 -17.94 -22.01 2.96
C ASP A 163 -18.10 -21.09 4.17
N THR A 164 -19.31 -20.61 4.43
CA THR A 164 -19.59 -19.75 5.59
C THR A 164 -19.49 -20.53 6.91
N LEU A 165 -20.09 -21.71 6.98
CA LEU A 165 -20.03 -22.57 8.17
C LEU A 165 -18.59 -22.98 8.47
N GLN A 166 -17.82 -23.36 7.44
CA GLN A 166 -16.42 -23.74 7.57
C GLN A 166 -15.58 -22.56 8.07
N GLU A 167 -15.78 -21.35 7.53
CA GLU A 167 -15.02 -20.18 7.95
C GLU A 167 -15.31 -19.79 9.41
N VAL A 168 -16.57 -19.90 9.85
CA VAL A 168 -16.92 -19.66 11.26
C VAL A 168 -16.32 -20.73 12.17
N ARG A 169 -16.32 -22.01 11.73
CA ARG A 169 -15.64 -23.09 12.46
C ARG A 169 -14.13 -22.78 12.62
N GLU A 170 -13.48 -22.33 11.54
CA GLU A 170 -12.07 -21.90 11.60
C GLU A 170 -11.86 -20.72 12.55
N LEU A 171 -12.78 -19.75 12.58
CA LEU A 171 -12.74 -18.65 13.54
C LEU A 171 -12.81 -19.16 14.98
N ILE A 172 -13.71 -20.12 15.27
CA ILE A 172 -13.84 -20.74 16.59
C ILE A 172 -12.55 -21.48 16.95
N ALA A 173 -12.06 -22.34 16.06
CA ALA A 173 -10.82 -23.10 16.26
C ALA A 173 -9.60 -22.17 16.44
N TYR A 174 -9.50 -21.10 15.65
CA TYR A 174 -8.48 -20.07 15.83
C TYR A 174 -8.53 -19.40 17.21
N THR A 175 -9.73 -19.23 17.76
CA THR A 175 -9.95 -18.52 19.03
C THR A 175 -9.69 -19.41 20.24
N ILE A 176 -10.24 -20.65 20.27
CA ILE A 176 -10.27 -21.53 21.45
C ILE A 176 -9.61 -22.90 21.24
N GLY A 177 -9.08 -23.15 20.04
CA GLY A 177 -8.45 -24.43 19.66
C GLY A 177 -9.39 -25.41 18.98
N GLU A 178 -8.81 -26.29 18.14
CA GLU A 178 -9.55 -27.26 17.32
C GLU A 178 -10.45 -28.20 18.16
N ALA A 179 -9.90 -28.74 19.25
CA ALA A 179 -10.65 -29.67 20.11
C ALA A 179 -11.92 -29.05 20.70
N ARG A 180 -11.89 -27.78 21.04
CA ARG A 180 -13.05 -27.07 21.58
C ARG A 180 -14.00 -26.55 20.50
N ALA A 181 -13.54 -26.44 19.25
CA ALA A 181 -14.44 -26.12 18.14
C ALA A 181 -15.53 -27.20 17.94
N ASP A 182 -15.26 -28.45 18.33
CA ASP A 182 -16.22 -29.53 18.31
C ASP A 182 -17.37 -29.42 19.34
N TRP A 183 -17.28 -28.49 20.27
CA TRP A 183 -18.38 -28.15 21.19
C TRP A 183 -19.58 -27.55 20.48
N PHE A 184 -19.35 -26.98 19.26
CA PHE A 184 -20.34 -26.18 18.56
C PHE A 184 -20.96 -26.90 17.36
N THR A 185 -22.26 -26.76 17.23
CA THR A 185 -23.03 -27.04 16.02
C THR A 185 -23.49 -25.71 15.43
N LEU A 186 -23.08 -25.42 14.19
CA LEU A 186 -23.40 -24.18 13.51
C LEU A 186 -24.54 -24.36 12.51
N ARG A 187 -25.52 -23.46 12.50
CA ARG A 187 -26.68 -23.51 11.59
C ARG A 187 -26.90 -22.12 10.97
N LEU A 188 -26.95 -22.08 9.65
CA LEU A 188 -27.45 -20.88 8.96
C LEU A 188 -28.96 -20.95 8.87
N ALA A 189 -29.64 -19.92 9.36
CA ALA A 189 -31.09 -19.82 9.26
C ALA A 189 -31.52 -19.72 7.79
N GLU A 190 -32.63 -20.35 7.46
CA GLU A 190 -33.24 -20.22 6.13
C GLU A 190 -33.51 -18.75 5.80
N ASN A 191 -33.28 -18.39 4.53
CA ASN A 191 -33.52 -17.05 4.07
C ASN A 191 -35.02 -16.82 3.88
N ASP A 192 -35.73 -16.49 4.96
CA ASP A 192 -37.15 -16.18 5.01
C ASP A 192 -37.48 -14.75 4.53
N ARG A 193 -36.50 -14.05 3.97
CA ARG A 193 -36.67 -12.67 3.47
C ARG A 193 -37.51 -12.66 2.19
N LYS A 194 -38.67 -12.03 2.26
CA LYS A 194 -39.39 -11.65 1.04
C LYS A 194 -38.60 -10.59 0.27
N PRO A 195 -38.64 -10.60 -1.06
CA PRO A 195 -38.03 -9.54 -1.86
C PRO A 195 -38.47 -8.16 -1.34
N GLY A 196 -37.50 -7.29 -0.99
CA GLY A 196 -37.76 -5.96 -0.45
C GLY A 196 -37.97 -5.87 1.07
N GLN A 197 -38.02 -6.99 1.80
CA GLN A 197 -37.99 -6.99 3.27
C GLN A 197 -36.57 -7.21 3.80
N MET A 198 -36.09 -6.25 4.54
CA MET A 198 -34.82 -6.39 5.26
C MET A 198 -35.09 -6.95 6.65
N GLY A 199 -34.88 -8.27 6.81
CA GLY A 199 -34.96 -8.93 8.13
C GLY A 199 -33.83 -8.45 9.03
N ARG A 200 -34.07 -8.46 10.35
CA ARG A 200 -33.05 -8.14 11.35
C ARG A 200 -32.02 -9.27 11.47
N ASP A 201 -30.76 -8.93 11.61
CA ASP A 201 -29.74 -9.90 11.94
C ASP A 201 -29.92 -10.38 13.37
N TYR A 202 -29.79 -11.69 13.58
CA TYR A 202 -29.90 -12.31 14.89
C TYR A 202 -28.97 -13.52 15.03
N PHE A 203 -28.73 -13.94 16.26
CA PHE A 203 -28.26 -15.26 16.62
C PHE A 203 -29.20 -15.89 17.68
N LEU A 204 -29.21 -17.21 17.70
CA LEU A 204 -29.86 -18.03 18.72
C LEU A 204 -28.83 -19.02 19.26
N LEU A 205 -28.70 -19.07 20.58
CA LEU A 205 -27.91 -20.08 21.28
C LEU A 205 -28.85 -21.06 21.97
N SER A 206 -28.54 -22.32 21.92
CA SER A 206 -29.26 -23.41 22.63
C SER A 206 -28.33 -24.59 22.86
N ASP A 207 -28.76 -25.50 23.70
CA ASP A 207 -28.10 -26.79 23.95
C ASP A 207 -28.79 -27.90 23.18
N GLU A 208 -28.04 -28.80 22.53
CA GLU A 208 -28.55 -29.97 21.84
C GLU A 208 -27.49 -31.08 21.88
N ASP A 209 -27.88 -32.27 22.37
CA ASP A 209 -27.03 -33.48 22.42
C ASP A 209 -25.62 -33.22 23.03
N GLY A 210 -25.55 -32.38 24.09
CA GLY A 210 -24.30 -32.04 24.77
C GLY A 210 -23.42 -31.05 24.02
N LYS A 211 -23.91 -30.45 22.93
CA LYS A 211 -23.25 -29.41 22.16
C LYS A 211 -23.97 -28.06 22.27
N ILE A 212 -23.26 -27.02 22.04
CA ILE A 212 -23.78 -25.67 21.93
C ILE A 212 -24.18 -25.40 20.46
N VAL A 213 -25.47 -25.20 20.23
CA VAL A 213 -25.97 -24.83 18.91
C VAL A 213 -25.94 -23.31 18.76
N ILE A 214 -25.33 -22.85 17.67
CA ILE A 214 -25.39 -21.44 17.26
C ILE A 214 -26.11 -21.35 15.92
N GLU A 215 -27.29 -20.74 15.93
CA GLU A 215 -28.03 -20.44 14.70
C GLU A 215 -27.98 -18.95 14.41
N GLY A 216 -27.86 -18.56 13.13
CA GLY A 216 -27.83 -17.17 12.72
C GLY A 216 -28.00 -17.00 11.22
N ARG A 217 -28.23 -15.74 10.77
CA ARG A 217 -28.48 -15.45 9.35
C ARG A 217 -27.23 -15.39 8.48
N THR A 218 -26.09 -15.04 9.07
CA THR A 218 -24.81 -14.84 8.38
C THR A 218 -23.67 -15.36 9.24
N GLY A 219 -22.49 -15.50 8.66
CA GLY A 219 -21.30 -15.86 9.43
C GLY A 219 -20.99 -14.84 10.54
N VAL A 220 -21.26 -13.55 10.32
CA VAL A 220 -21.15 -12.52 11.37
C VAL A 220 -22.13 -12.81 12.52
N CYS A 221 -23.36 -13.22 12.23
CA CYS A 221 -24.32 -13.58 13.27
C CYS A 221 -23.86 -14.77 14.10
N LEU A 222 -23.34 -15.81 13.44
CA LEU A 222 -22.77 -16.98 14.11
C LEU A 222 -21.56 -16.60 14.98
N ALA A 223 -20.64 -15.81 14.44
CA ALA A 223 -19.46 -15.32 15.17
C ALA A 223 -19.84 -14.46 16.38
N THR A 224 -20.89 -13.62 16.24
CA THR A 224 -21.42 -12.81 17.35
C THR A 224 -22.06 -13.69 18.44
N GLY A 225 -22.79 -14.74 18.03
CA GLY A 225 -23.32 -15.76 18.94
C GLY A 225 -22.21 -16.46 19.72
N PHE A 226 -21.16 -16.87 19.03
CA PHE A 226 -19.98 -17.45 19.68
C PHE A 226 -19.32 -16.50 20.70
N ASN A 227 -19.13 -15.23 20.35
CA ASN A 227 -18.61 -14.23 21.30
C ASN A 227 -19.53 -14.01 22.50
N HIS A 228 -20.85 -14.05 22.26
CA HIS A 228 -21.85 -13.96 23.35
C HIS A 228 -21.71 -15.15 24.30
N TYR A 229 -21.60 -16.37 23.78
CA TYR A 229 -21.37 -17.58 24.57
C TYR A 229 -20.11 -17.46 25.44
N LEU A 230 -18.99 -17.04 24.85
CA LEU A 230 -17.75 -16.83 25.59
C LEU A 230 -17.94 -15.83 26.75
N LYS A 231 -18.58 -14.70 26.49
CA LYS A 231 -18.74 -13.62 27.47
C LYS A 231 -19.71 -13.96 28.60
N TYR A 232 -20.85 -14.56 28.26
CA TYR A 232 -21.97 -14.66 29.21
C TYR A 232 -22.19 -16.06 29.78
N CYS A 233 -21.72 -17.10 29.08
CA CYS A 233 -21.76 -18.47 29.61
C CYS A 233 -20.42 -18.86 30.23
N CYS A 234 -19.30 -18.51 29.57
CA CYS A 234 -17.98 -18.93 30.02
C CYS A 234 -17.23 -17.85 30.84
N ASN A 235 -17.77 -16.64 31.00
CA ASN A 235 -17.08 -15.48 31.60
C ASN A 235 -15.69 -15.22 30.99
N ALA A 236 -15.52 -15.55 29.73
CA ALA A 236 -14.29 -15.37 28.96
C ALA A 236 -14.38 -14.16 28.04
N HIS A 237 -13.26 -13.50 27.80
CA HIS A 237 -13.21 -12.31 26.96
C HIS A 237 -12.12 -12.39 25.91
N VAL A 238 -12.48 -12.14 24.66
CA VAL A 238 -11.55 -11.94 23.53
C VAL A 238 -11.49 -10.46 23.21
N SER A 239 -10.32 -9.86 23.39
CA SER A 239 -10.08 -8.48 22.99
C SER A 239 -9.36 -8.41 21.65
N GLN A 240 -9.31 -7.22 21.05
CA GLN A 240 -8.50 -6.97 19.84
C GLN A 240 -7.00 -7.24 20.08
N MET A 241 -6.53 -7.06 21.30
CA MET A 241 -5.11 -7.15 21.67
C MET A 241 -4.70 -8.53 22.18
N SER A 242 -5.64 -9.37 22.61
CA SER A 242 -5.37 -10.65 23.26
C SER A 242 -6.46 -11.67 22.97
N LYS A 243 -6.03 -12.93 22.79
CA LYS A 243 -6.90 -14.09 22.74
C LYS A 243 -6.60 -15.11 23.87
N GLN A 244 -6.14 -14.61 25.00
CA GLN A 244 -6.04 -15.45 26.19
C GLN A 244 -7.44 -15.70 26.73
N VAL A 245 -7.92 -16.91 26.46
CA VAL A 245 -9.26 -17.36 26.85
C VAL A 245 -9.08 -18.57 27.76
N ASP A 246 -9.34 -18.40 29.03
CA ASP A 246 -9.37 -19.47 30.01
C ASP A 246 -10.77 -20.10 29.99
N LEU A 247 -10.86 -21.35 29.59
CA LEU A 247 -12.11 -22.08 29.45
C LEU A 247 -12.05 -23.37 30.25
N PRO A 248 -13.20 -23.88 30.75
CA PRO A 248 -13.27 -25.19 31.38
C PRO A 248 -12.95 -26.30 30.36
N ASP A 249 -12.83 -27.53 30.84
CA ASP A 249 -12.55 -28.70 30.00
C ASP A 249 -13.77 -29.15 29.20
N GLU A 250 -14.97 -28.86 29.69
CA GLU A 250 -16.25 -29.22 29.07
C GLU A 250 -17.06 -27.96 28.71
N PRO A 251 -17.93 -28.00 27.70
CA PRO A 251 -18.76 -26.88 27.33
C PRO A 251 -19.72 -26.50 28.47
N VAL A 252 -19.79 -25.20 28.77
CA VAL A 252 -20.77 -24.67 29.74
C VAL A 252 -22.13 -24.62 29.09
N PRO A 253 -23.16 -25.31 29.61
CA PRO A 253 -24.49 -25.26 29.03
C PRO A 253 -25.07 -23.84 28.96
N VAL A 254 -25.79 -23.54 27.89
CA VAL A 254 -26.53 -22.28 27.73
C VAL A 254 -27.72 -22.21 28.69
N GLY A 255 -28.33 -23.39 28.94
CA GLY A 255 -29.58 -23.53 29.69
C GLY A 255 -30.78 -23.07 28.87
N GLU A 256 -31.41 -21.99 29.28
CA GLU A 256 -32.53 -21.45 28.49
C GLU A 256 -32.03 -20.85 27.16
N PRO A 257 -32.71 -21.07 26.03
CA PRO A 257 -32.30 -20.56 24.74
C PRO A 257 -32.18 -19.03 24.72
N VAL A 258 -31.08 -18.52 24.20
CA VAL A 258 -30.76 -17.09 24.15
C VAL A 258 -30.83 -16.58 22.72
N ARG A 259 -31.89 -15.81 22.40
CA ARG A 259 -31.99 -15.08 21.14
C ARG A 259 -31.62 -13.61 21.34
N ARG A 260 -30.77 -13.11 20.45
CA ARG A 260 -30.43 -11.67 20.37
C ARG A 260 -30.52 -11.21 18.92
N GLU A 261 -31.10 -10.05 18.71
CA GLU A 261 -31.18 -9.42 17.40
C GLU A 261 -30.78 -7.95 17.45
N THR A 262 -30.39 -7.41 16.31
CA THR A 262 -30.02 -6.00 16.17
C THR A 262 -30.97 -5.28 15.21
N PRO A 263 -31.41 -4.05 15.55
CA PRO A 263 -32.16 -3.22 14.60
C PRO A 263 -31.26 -2.59 13.53
N PHE A 264 -29.94 -2.60 13.73
CA PHE A 264 -28.98 -1.97 12.83
C PHE A 264 -28.58 -2.93 11.71
N GLN A 265 -28.88 -2.56 10.48
CA GLN A 265 -28.52 -3.32 9.29
C GLN A 265 -27.04 -3.14 8.94
N THR A 266 -26.52 -1.93 9.11
CA THR A 266 -25.14 -1.56 8.85
C THR A 266 -24.41 -1.33 10.16
N ARG A 267 -23.35 -2.11 10.36
CA ARG A 267 -22.45 -2.02 11.50
C ARG A 267 -21.03 -1.86 10.97
N TYR A 268 -20.66 -0.58 10.82
CA TYR A 268 -19.46 -0.17 10.10
C TYR A 268 -18.25 -0.02 11.02
N SER A 269 -17.08 -0.37 10.54
CA SER A 269 -15.82 -0.16 11.23
C SER A 269 -14.77 0.51 10.35
N TYR A 270 -13.93 1.27 10.99
CA TYR A 270 -12.74 2.00 10.57
C TYR A 270 -12.98 3.33 9.90
N ASN A 271 -11.92 4.13 9.96
CA ASN A 271 -11.70 5.33 9.18
C ASN A 271 -10.34 5.22 8.46
N TYR A 272 -10.06 6.16 7.58
CA TYR A 272 -8.81 6.16 6.80
C TYR A 272 -7.55 6.17 7.68
N CYS A 273 -7.55 6.97 8.76
CA CYS A 273 -6.37 7.17 9.59
C CYS A 273 -5.89 5.87 10.25
N THR A 274 -6.81 5.05 10.76
CA THR A 274 -6.48 3.78 11.43
C THR A 274 -5.60 2.89 10.55
N LEU A 275 -5.89 2.82 9.24
CA LEU A 275 -5.16 2.01 8.28
C LEU A 275 -3.69 2.45 8.13
N SER A 276 -3.38 3.74 8.22
CA SER A 276 -2.00 4.22 8.14
C SER A 276 -1.26 4.24 9.47
N TYR A 277 -1.94 4.40 10.59
CA TYR A 277 -1.29 4.38 11.90
C TYR A 277 -0.97 2.96 12.38
N THR A 278 -1.95 2.08 12.40
CA THR A 278 -1.82 0.75 13.00
C THR A 278 -1.58 -0.33 11.94
N MET A 279 -2.25 -0.23 10.79
CA MET A 279 -2.40 -1.34 9.84
C MET A 279 -1.51 -1.22 8.60
N ALA A 280 -0.65 -0.19 8.52
CA ALA A 280 0.14 0.14 7.33
C ALA A 280 0.96 -1.04 6.79
N PHE A 281 1.50 -1.87 7.69
CA PHE A 281 2.36 -3.00 7.37
C PHE A 281 1.78 -4.36 7.74
N TRP A 282 0.51 -4.43 8.10
CA TRP A 282 -0.13 -5.70 8.44
C TRP A 282 -0.10 -6.69 7.29
N GLY A 283 0.23 -7.92 7.63
CA GLY A 283 0.15 -9.09 6.77
C GLY A 283 -1.17 -9.85 6.96
N GLU A 284 -1.20 -11.08 6.46
CA GLU A 284 -2.39 -11.93 6.49
C GLU A 284 -2.82 -12.31 7.92
N SER A 285 -1.85 -12.60 8.80
CA SER A 285 -2.13 -13.01 10.18
C SER A 285 -2.80 -11.91 10.99
N GLU A 286 -2.33 -10.67 10.87
CA GLU A 286 -2.90 -9.52 11.56
C GLU A 286 -4.30 -9.22 11.04
N TRP A 287 -4.49 -9.21 9.71
CA TRP A 287 -5.80 -8.99 9.10
C TRP A 287 -6.80 -10.10 9.43
N LYS A 288 -6.38 -11.38 9.40
CA LYS A 288 -7.26 -12.51 9.78
C LYS A 288 -7.73 -12.36 11.23
N ARG A 289 -6.83 -12.07 12.16
CA ARG A 289 -7.17 -11.82 13.56
C ARG A 289 -8.18 -10.69 13.71
N GLU A 290 -7.95 -9.59 13.02
CA GLU A 290 -8.79 -8.40 13.10
C GLU A 290 -10.17 -8.64 12.52
N LEU A 291 -10.28 -9.24 11.34
CA LEU A 291 -11.56 -9.55 10.70
C LEU A 291 -12.39 -10.54 11.52
N TYR A 292 -11.75 -11.52 12.15
CA TYR A 292 -12.41 -12.43 13.07
C TYR A 292 -12.95 -11.71 14.31
N TRP A 293 -12.13 -10.84 14.90
CA TRP A 293 -12.56 -10.05 16.05
C TRP A 293 -13.72 -9.10 15.69
N LEU A 294 -13.68 -8.47 14.53
CA LEU A 294 -14.78 -7.63 14.03
C LEU A 294 -16.08 -8.44 13.84
N ALA A 295 -16.00 -9.62 13.22
CA ALA A 295 -17.15 -10.49 13.04
C ALA A 295 -17.74 -10.92 14.39
N MET A 296 -16.91 -11.29 15.37
CA MET A 296 -17.32 -11.62 16.73
C MET A 296 -18.02 -10.44 17.43
N ASN A 297 -17.72 -9.19 17.06
CA ASN A 297 -18.36 -7.99 17.59
C ASN A 297 -19.49 -7.45 16.68
N GLY A 298 -19.93 -8.24 15.71
CA GLY A 298 -21.13 -7.97 14.91
C GLY A 298 -20.91 -6.98 13.76
N VAL A 299 -19.67 -6.60 13.44
CA VAL A 299 -19.36 -5.71 12.32
C VAL A 299 -19.60 -6.45 11.01
N ASN A 300 -20.36 -5.86 10.08
CA ASN A 300 -20.66 -6.45 8.78
C ASN A 300 -20.24 -5.56 7.60
N LEU A 301 -19.65 -4.39 7.86
CA LEU A 301 -19.18 -3.45 6.85
C LEU A 301 -17.85 -2.85 7.29
N VAL A 302 -16.80 -3.00 6.49
CA VAL A 302 -15.41 -2.63 6.85
C VAL A 302 -14.81 -1.75 5.79
N LEU A 303 -14.27 -0.58 6.17
CA LEU A 303 -13.44 0.20 5.26
C LEU A 303 -12.15 -0.58 4.96
N ASP A 304 -11.94 -0.91 3.70
CA ASP A 304 -10.72 -1.55 3.24
C ASP A 304 -10.09 -0.76 2.10
N ILE A 305 -8.91 -0.20 2.37
CA ILE A 305 -8.09 0.47 1.36
C ILE A 305 -6.81 -0.35 1.04
N THR A 306 -6.78 -1.62 1.43
CA THR A 306 -5.68 -2.53 1.08
C THR A 306 -5.59 -2.67 -0.44
N ALA A 307 -4.39 -2.51 -1.00
CA ALA A 307 -4.11 -2.49 -2.43
C ALA A 307 -4.75 -1.34 -3.24
N GLN A 308 -5.28 -0.31 -2.59
CA GLN A 308 -5.75 0.88 -3.29
C GLN A 308 -4.62 1.57 -4.07
N GLU A 309 -3.37 1.45 -3.62
CA GLU A 309 -2.17 1.91 -4.34
C GLU A 309 -2.00 1.23 -5.70
N GLU A 310 -2.39 -0.04 -5.85
CA GLU A 310 -2.37 -0.72 -7.15
C GLU A 310 -3.47 -0.21 -8.08
N VAL A 311 -4.64 0.10 -7.54
CA VAL A 311 -5.71 0.75 -8.31
C VAL A 311 -5.22 2.10 -8.84
N TRP A 312 -4.57 2.90 -8.01
CA TRP A 312 -3.96 4.17 -8.42
C TRP A 312 -2.86 3.98 -9.47
N ARG A 313 -1.99 2.99 -9.30
CA ARG A 313 -0.93 2.69 -10.27
C ARG A 313 -1.50 2.37 -11.65
N ARG A 314 -2.53 1.51 -11.72
CA ARG A 314 -3.23 1.16 -12.97
C ARG A 314 -3.94 2.35 -13.58
N PHE A 315 -4.65 3.12 -12.79
CA PHE A 315 -5.35 4.30 -13.21
C PHE A 315 -4.40 5.33 -13.86
N LEU A 316 -3.32 5.68 -13.19
CA LEU A 316 -2.32 6.61 -13.71
C LEU A 316 -1.65 6.07 -14.98
N HIS A 317 -1.32 4.78 -15.01
CA HIS A 317 -0.75 4.14 -16.20
C HIS A 317 -1.72 4.20 -17.39
N ALA A 318 -3.00 3.95 -17.18
CA ALA A 318 -4.04 4.07 -18.20
C ALA A 318 -4.15 5.50 -18.76
N LEU A 319 -3.84 6.52 -17.96
CA LEU A 319 -3.76 7.92 -18.39
C LEU A 319 -2.47 8.29 -19.15
N GLY A 320 -1.52 7.36 -19.25
CA GLY A 320 -0.25 7.55 -19.98
C GLY A 320 0.92 8.01 -19.11
N TYR A 321 0.83 7.84 -17.79
CA TYR A 321 1.97 7.99 -16.90
C TYR A 321 2.89 6.78 -17.01
N SER A 322 4.20 7.03 -16.99
CA SER A 322 5.20 5.96 -16.91
C SER A 322 5.14 5.26 -15.56
N HIS A 323 5.73 4.07 -15.48
CA HIS A 323 5.82 3.32 -14.22
C HIS A 323 6.41 4.13 -13.07
N MET A 324 7.48 4.89 -13.33
CA MET A 324 8.11 5.74 -12.31
C MET A 324 7.23 6.91 -11.89
N GLU A 325 6.61 7.60 -12.85
CA GLU A 325 5.69 8.70 -12.53
C GLU A 325 4.50 8.23 -11.68
N CYS A 326 3.98 7.02 -11.92
CA CYS A 326 2.94 6.43 -11.08
C CYS A 326 3.43 6.25 -9.65
N LYS A 327 4.62 5.68 -9.48
CA LYS A 327 5.22 5.44 -8.15
C LYS A 327 5.56 6.74 -7.41
N ASP A 328 5.93 7.78 -8.13
CA ASP A 328 6.23 9.11 -7.56
C ASP A 328 5.00 9.82 -7.02
N PHE A 329 3.85 9.58 -7.63
CA PHE A 329 2.59 10.14 -7.15
C PHE A 329 2.04 9.39 -5.93
N ILE A 330 2.26 8.08 -5.86
CA ILE A 330 1.76 7.23 -4.78
C ILE A 330 2.61 7.41 -3.53
N ALA A 331 1.98 7.73 -2.40
CA ALA A 331 2.65 7.86 -1.12
C ALA A 331 3.16 6.50 -0.59
N GLY A 332 3.99 6.52 0.44
CA GLY A 332 4.38 5.32 1.17
C GLY A 332 3.28 4.78 2.09
N PRO A 333 3.40 3.51 2.55
CA PRO A 333 2.33 2.80 3.26
C PRO A 333 1.79 3.52 4.50
N ALA A 334 2.65 4.13 5.30
CA ALA A 334 2.24 4.88 6.49
C ALA A 334 1.52 6.20 6.17
N TYR A 335 1.41 6.57 4.89
CA TYR A 335 0.81 7.84 4.44
C TYR A 335 -0.37 7.66 3.48
N TYR A 336 -0.76 6.44 3.15
CA TYR A 336 -1.85 6.16 2.21
C TYR A 336 -3.17 6.83 2.60
N ALA A 337 -3.54 6.80 3.87
CA ALA A 337 -4.78 7.41 4.34
C ALA A 337 -4.85 8.90 3.99
N TRP A 338 -3.76 9.64 4.23
CA TRP A 338 -3.72 11.08 3.89
C TRP A 338 -3.64 11.31 2.39
N ALA A 339 -2.96 10.44 1.65
CA ALA A 339 -2.93 10.51 0.19
C ALA A 339 -4.34 10.32 -0.38
N TYR A 340 -5.08 9.31 0.10
CA TYR A 340 -6.45 9.05 -0.37
C TYR A 340 -7.48 10.11 0.07
N MET A 341 -7.19 10.84 1.14
CA MET A 341 -7.95 12.03 1.54
C MET A 341 -7.51 13.32 0.80
N ALA A 342 -6.65 13.23 -0.22
CA ALA A 342 -6.12 14.36 -0.98
C ALA A 342 -5.27 15.36 -0.17
N ASN A 343 -4.65 14.94 0.92
CA ASN A 343 -3.83 15.81 1.76
C ASN A 343 -2.36 15.81 1.36
N ILE A 344 -1.84 14.69 0.87
CA ILE A 344 -0.44 14.56 0.43
C ILE A 344 -0.36 13.77 -0.88
N SER A 345 0.73 13.95 -1.62
CA SER A 345 1.11 13.10 -2.76
C SER A 345 2.60 12.80 -2.73
N GLY A 346 2.98 11.56 -3.11
CA GLY A 346 4.38 11.17 -3.29
C GLY A 346 5.23 11.05 -2.02
N PHE A 347 4.71 11.33 -0.84
CA PHE A 347 5.50 11.33 0.39
C PHE A 347 5.68 9.92 0.96
N GLY A 348 6.90 9.64 1.46
CA GLY A 348 7.22 8.33 2.07
C GLY A 348 7.38 7.17 1.09
N GLY A 349 7.29 7.43 -0.21
CA GLY A 349 7.58 6.51 -1.30
C GLY A 349 8.91 6.82 -2.00
N PRO A 350 9.16 6.22 -3.17
CA PRO A 350 8.36 5.18 -3.80
C PRO A 350 8.55 3.80 -3.14
N VAL A 351 7.51 2.97 -3.19
CA VAL A 351 7.60 1.58 -2.71
C VAL A 351 8.16 0.66 -3.80
N HIS A 352 8.70 -0.49 -3.39
CA HIS A 352 9.17 -1.53 -4.30
C HIS A 352 7.99 -2.20 -5.03
N ASP A 353 8.22 -2.72 -6.24
CA ASP A 353 7.14 -3.32 -7.05
C ASP A 353 6.54 -4.57 -6.42
N SER A 354 7.34 -5.36 -5.70
CA SER A 354 6.82 -6.50 -4.94
C SER A 354 5.76 -6.12 -3.89
N TRP A 355 5.78 -4.87 -3.41
CA TRP A 355 4.75 -4.35 -2.51
C TRP A 355 3.36 -4.37 -3.16
N PHE A 356 3.24 -3.83 -4.38
CA PHE A 356 1.96 -3.81 -5.09
C PHE A 356 1.38 -5.22 -5.29
N ALA A 357 2.22 -6.17 -5.71
CA ALA A 357 1.82 -7.56 -5.90
C ALA A 357 1.39 -8.22 -4.57
N ALA A 358 2.18 -8.04 -3.50
CA ALA A 358 1.89 -8.60 -2.19
C ALA A 358 0.61 -8.02 -1.60
N ARG A 359 0.38 -6.69 -1.72
CA ARG A 359 -0.84 -6.05 -1.22
C ARG A 359 -2.08 -6.45 -2.02
N THR A 360 -1.96 -6.60 -3.35
CA THR A 360 -3.06 -7.09 -4.19
C THR A 360 -3.47 -8.51 -3.78
N SER A 361 -2.49 -9.39 -3.58
CA SER A 361 -2.75 -10.76 -3.11
C SER A 361 -3.40 -10.78 -1.71
N LEU A 362 -2.93 -9.91 -0.80
CA LEU A 362 -3.50 -9.76 0.53
C LEU A 362 -4.96 -9.27 0.47
N ALA A 363 -5.24 -8.22 -0.31
CA ALA A 363 -6.60 -7.69 -0.47
C ALA A 363 -7.57 -8.75 -0.98
N ARG A 364 -7.17 -9.55 -1.97
CA ARG A 364 -7.99 -10.66 -2.48
C ARG A 364 -8.33 -11.67 -1.39
N ARG A 365 -7.36 -12.07 -0.56
CA ARG A 365 -7.59 -12.98 0.57
C ARG A 365 -8.50 -12.36 1.63
N ASN A 366 -8.28 -11.10 1.98
CA ASN A 366 -9.13 -10.38 2.92
C ASN A 366 -10.58 -10.30 2.43
N HIS A 367 -10.80 -9.99 1.15
CA HIS A 367 -12.13 -9.92 0.56
C HIS A 367 -12.82 -11.29 0.52
N LEU A 368 -12.08 -12.36 0.22
CA LEU A 368 -12.63 -13.73 0.29
C LEU A 368 -13.06 -14.08 1.71
N LEU A 369 -12.22 -13.79 2.70
CA LEU A 369 -12.52 -13.99 4.11
C LEU A 369 -13.75 -13.18 4.56
N MET A 370 -13.81 -11.88 4.21
CA MET A 370 -14.98 -11.05 4.51
C MET A 370 -16.26 -11.63 3.90
N ARG A 371 -16.22 -12.05 2.64
CA ARG A 371 -17.38 -12.63 1.96
C ARG A 371 -17.86 -13.92 2.62
N ARG A 372 -16.95 -14.80 3.01
CA ARG A 372 -17.27 -16.04 3.73
C ARG A 372 -17.93 -15.77 5.08
N LEU A 373 -17.49 -14.73 5.78
CA LEU A 373 -18.12 -14.30 7.03
C LEU A 373 -19.45 -13.54 6.83
N GLY A 374 -19.78 -13.15 5.59
CA GLY A 374 -20.95 -12.31 5.29
C GLY A 374 -20.71 -10.82 5.56
N MET A 375 -19.44 -10.40 5.57
CA MET A 375 -19.03 -8.98 5.65
C MET A 375 -18.88 -8.39 4.26
N GLN A 376 -18.99 -7.06 4.15
CA GLN A 376 -18.79 -6.31 2.91
C GLN A 376 -17.64 -5.31 3.07
N PRO A 377 -16.71 -5.22 2.11
CA PRO A 377 -15.72 -4.16 2.09
C PRO A 377 -16.36 -2.85 1.59
N VAL A 378 -15.96 -1.74 2.17
CA VAL A 378 -16.19 -0.39 1.64
C VAL A 378 -14.92 0.04 0.95
N LEU A 379 -15.00 0.26 -0.35
CA LEU A 379 -13.89 0.70 -1.18
C LEU A 379 -14.01 2.19 -1.48
N GLN A 380 -12.88 2.87 -1.61
CA GLN A 380 -12.86 4.25 -2.02
C GLN A 380 -13.18 4.36 -3.52
N GLY A 381 -14.18 5.17 -3.86
CA GLY A 381 -14.42 5.59 -5.23
C GLY A 381 -13.44 6.67 -5.68
N TYR A 382 -13.48 7.01 -6.98
CA TYR A 382 -12.67 8.07 -7.54
C TYR A 382 -13.08 9.45 -7.00
N SER A 383 -12.13 10.17 -6.40
CA SER A 383 -12.40 11.48 -5.77
C SER A 383 -12.02 12.69 -6.63
N GLY A 384 -11.49 12.47 -7.83
CA GLY A 384 -11.02 13.55 -8.73
C GLY A 384 -9.56 13.94 -8.53
N MET A 385 -8.83 13.26 -7.67
CA MET A 385 -7.40 13.51 -7.46
C MET A 385 -6.59 13.13 -8.70
N VAL A 386 -5.61 13.95 -9.05
CA VAL A 386 -4.71 13.71 -10.17
C VAL A 386 -3.36 14.37 -9.91
N PRO A 387 -2.28 13.95 -10.59
CA PRO A 387 -1.05 14.73 -10.64
C PRO A 387 -1.29 16.11 -11.26
N ALA A 388 -0.56 17.12 -10.78
CA ALA A 388 -0.75 18.51 -11.21
C ALA A 388 -0.43 18.74 -12.71
N ASP A 389 0.34 17.84 -13.30
CA ASP A 389 0.78 17.87 -14.69
C ASP A 389 -0.09 17.05 -15.65
N ILE A 390 -1.24 16.56 -15.21
CA ILE A 390 -2.14 15.68 -15.99
C ILE A 390 -2.46 16.23 -17.39
N LYS A 391 -2.51 17.54 -17.57
CA LYS A 391 -2.73 18.19 -18.86
C LYS A 391 -1.64 17.89 -19.91
N GLN A 392 -0.46 17.44 -19.48
CA GLN A 392 0.63 17.07 -20.38
C GLN A 392 0.42 15.67 -20.99
N LYS A 393 -0.51 14.89 -20.43
CA LYS A 393 -0.84 13.57 -20.92
C LYS A 393 -1.85 13.65 -22.08
N GLU A 394 -1.53 12.99 -23.18
CA GLU A 394 -2.30 13.11 -24.43
C GLU A 394 -3.78 12.74 -24.28
N LYS A 395 -4.06 11.68 -23.52
CA LYS A 395 -5.40 11.15 -23.31
C LYS A 395 -6.36 12.10 -22.55
N VAL A 396 -5.81 13.11 -21.86
CA VAL A 396 -6.57 14.00 -20.96
C VAL A 396 -6.15 15.47 -21.11
N ARG A 397 -5.77 15.89 -22.33
CA ARG A 397 -5.30 17.27 -22.61
C ARG A 397 -6.33 18.35 -22.28
N ASP A 398 -7.60 18.04 -22.35
CA ASP A 398 -8.72 18.93 -22.03
C ASP A 398 -9.00 19.05 -20.53
N ALA A 399 -8.28 18.29 -19.70
CA ALA A 399 -8.45 18.30 -18.25
C ALA A 399 -8.22 19.70 -17.68
N LYS A 400 -9.17 20.15 -16.86
CA LYS A 400 -9.04 21.37 -16.06
C LYS A 400 -8.82 20.97 -14.61
N VAL A 401 -7.75 21.45 -14.03
CA VAL A 401 -7.38 21.12 -12.65
C VAL A 401 -7.42 22.34 -11.75
N ILE A 402 -7.74 22.09 -10.49
CA ILE A 402 -7.57 23.02 -9.39
C ILE A 402 -6.35 22.57 -8.61
N LYS A 403 -5.36 23.45 -8.50
CA LYS A 403 -4.22 23.23 -7.64
C LYS A 403 -4.64 23.48 -6.19
N GLN A 404 -4.29 22.57 -5.32
CA GLN A 404 -4.44 22.73 -3.88
C GLN A 404 -3.18 23.42 -3.31
N GLY A 405 -3.33 24.16 -2.22
CA GLY A 405 -2.19 24.65 -1.44
C GLY A 405 -1.47 23.51 -0.69
N LEU A 406 -0.45 23.84 0.08
CA LEU A 406 0.21 22.86 0.95
C LEU A 406 -0.68 22.45 2.12
N TRP A 407 -0.51 21.24 2.61
CA TRP A 407 -1.08 20.78 3.87
C TRP A 407 0.06 20.50 4.85
N ASN A 408 0.18 21.33 5.89
CA ASN A 408 1.30 21.26 6.84
C ASN A 408 2.68 21.17 6.16
N GLY A 409 2.89 21.94 5.09
CA GLY A 409 4.13 21.91 4.32
C GLY A 409 4.22 20.81 3.24
N PHE A 410 3.30 19.84 3.24
CA PHE A 410 3.31 18.76 2.25
C PHE A 410 2.60 19.15 0.95
N PRO A 411 3.13 18.69 -0.22
CA PRO A 411 2.44 18.87 -1.48
C PRO A 411 1.15 18.04 -1.52
N ARG A 412 0.11 18.64 -2.09
CA ARG A 412 -1.17 17.99 -2.29
C ARG A 412 -1.38 17.63 -3.76
N PRO A 413 -2.16 16.57 -4.07
CA PRO A 413 -2.56 16.30 -5.45
C PRO A 413 -3.41 17.46 -5.99
N ALA A 414 -3.44 17.63 -7.31
CA ALA A 414 -4.44 18.49 -7.93
C ALA A 414 -5.79 17.78 -7.99
N MET A 415 -6.88 18.56 -8.16
CA MET A 415 -8.23 18.02 -8.31
C MET A 415 -8.74 18.34 -9.71
N LEU A 416 -9.34 17.38 -10.40
CA LEU A 416 -10.08 17.64 -11.63
C LEU A 416 -11.33 18.47 -11.35
N LYS A 417 -11.59 19.43 -12.22
CA LYS A 417 -12.88 20.15 -12.17
C LYS A 417 -13.99 19.20 -12.60
N THR A 418 -15.00 19.06 -11.76
CA THR A 418 -16.16 18.17 -11.97
C THR A 418 -17.00 18.51 -13.21
N THR A 419 -16.85 19.74 -13.73
CA THR A 419 -17.54 20.24 -14.92
C THR A 419 -16.84 19.90 -16.23
N THR A 420 -15.76 19.11 -16.21
CA THR A 420 -15.00 18.75 -17.42
C THR A 420 -15.35 17.35 -17.89
N GLY A 421 -15.33 17.14 -19.21
CA GLY A 421 -15.52 15.83 -19.82
C GLY A 421 -14.52 14.79 -19.29
N ALA A 422 -13.27 15.21 -19.05
CA ALA A 422 -12.25 14.35 -18.45
C ALA A 422 -12.67 13.81 -17.06
N TYR A 423 -13.29 14.62 -16.19
CA TYR A 423 -13.78 14.14 -14.90
C TYR A 423 -14.89 13.09 -15.09
N LEU A 424 -15.87 13.41 -15.93
CA LEU A 424 -17.02 12.53 -16.18
C LEU A 424 -16.61 11.19 -16.80
N SER A 425 -15.65 11.19 -17.72
CA SER A 425 -15.15 9.95 -18.34
C SER A 425 -14.34 9.06 -17.40
N LEU A 426 -13.80 9.60 -16.30
CA LEU A 426 -12.99 8.84 -15.33
C LEU A 426 -13.79 8.28 -14.15
N ILE A 427 -15.05 8.69 -13.98
CA ILE A 427 -15.95 8.15 -12.95
C ILE A 427 -16.87 7.04 -13.48
N HIS A 428 -16.87 6.80 -14.77
CA HIS A 428 -17.57 5.73 -15.46
C HIS A 428 -16.59 4.69 -15.98
#